data_75e38d2d109109db59fb8d6d59fba30a
#
_entry.id   75e38d2d109109db59fb8d6d59fba30a
#
_cell.length_a   1.000
_cell.length_b   1.000
_cell.length_c   1.000
_cell.angle_alpha   90.00
_cell.angle_beta   90.00
_cell.angle_gamma   90.00
#
_symmetry.space_group_name_H-M   'P 1'
#
loop_
_entity.id
_entity.type
_entity.pdbx_description
1 polymer ?
#
loop_
_entity_poly.entity_id
_entity_poly.type
_entity_poly.pdbx_seq_one_letter_code
_entity_poly.pdbx_strand_id
1 'polypeptide(L)'
;RQRRTSIYGVGWNFPDVFSFRVASGEFLPPDDPRAPRTLAVLGSTLRDELFGLANPLGARIRIGGDRYRVIGIMESKGNMLGVDLDDAVYIPAARSLALFNRESLLEIDVLYDEASSVDEVEAGIYRLMIARHGGEDFTITTQQQMLDVLGSILNVVTFAVGALGGISLLVGGVGIFTIMTIAVRARMFEIGLLG
;
A
#
# COMPACT_ATOMS: atom_id res chain seq x y z
N ARG A 1 -9.15 -11.86 -25.25
CA ARG A 1 -9.29 -10.51 -24.70
C ARG A 1 -7.91 -9.99 -24.33
N GLN A 2 -7.63 -8.73 -24.58
CA GLN A 2 -6.41 -8.03 -24.15
C GLN A 2 -6.81 -6.99 -23.10
N ARG A 3 -6.03 -6.89 -22.02
CA ARG A 3 -6.25 -5.92 -20.96
C ARG A 3 -4.91 -5.41 -20.42
N ARG A 4 -4.93 -4.21 -19.87
CA ARG A 4 -3.85 -3.71 -19.00
C ARG A 4 -4.15 -4.11 -17.58
N THR A 5 -3.18 -4.70 -16.91
CA THR A 5 -3.25 -5.11 -15.51
C THR A 5 -1.88 -4.95 -14.87
N SER A 6 -1.82 -4.93 -13.55
CA SER A 6 -0.56 -4.91 -12.81
C SER A 6 0.08 -6.30 -12.84
N ILE A 7 1.40 -6.35 -13.03
CA ILE A 7 2.19 -7.58 -12.99
C ILE A 7 3.13 -7.50 -11.80
N TYR A 8 2.97 -8.42 -10.86
CA TYR A 8 3.85 -8.55 -9.70
C TYR A 8 4.76 -9.75 -9.86
N GLY A 9 6.07 -9.49 -9.86
CA GLY A 9 7.08 -10.52 -9.78
C GLY A 9 7.40 -10.80 -8.32
N VAL A 10 6.98 -11.97 -7.81
CA VAL A 10 7.01 -12.26 -6.38
C VAL A 10 7.70 -13.59 -6.06
N GLY A 11 8.14 -13.73 -4.82
CA GLY A 11 8.63 -14.98 -4.26
C GLY A 11 7.49 -15.93 -3.90
N TRP A 12 7.82 -17.20 -3.67
CA TRP A 12 6.85 -18.23 -3.30
C TRP A 12 6.20 -18.00 -1.92
N ASN A 13 6.87 -17.29 -1.04
CA ASN A 13 6.42 -16.96 0.31
C ASN A 13 5.65 -15.63 0.41
N PHE A 14 5.36 -14.98 -0.70
CA PHE A 14 4.61 -13.74 -0.75
C PHE A 14 3.26 -13.80 0.01
N PRO A 15 2.46 -14.89 -0.06
CA PRO A 15 1.22 -14.98 0.70
C PRO A 15 1.44 -14.91 2.22
N ASP A 16 2.52 -15.50 2.73
CA ASP A 16 2.82 -15.51 4.16
C ASP A 16 3.24 -14.12 4.64
N VAL A 17 4.11 -13.44 3.88
CA VAL A 17 4.63 -12.10 4.21
C VAL A 17 3.50 -11.07 4.26
N PHE A 18 2.58 -11.11 3.29
CA PHE A 18 1.51 -10.11 3.17
C PHE A 18 0.15 -10.60 3.69
N SER A 19 0.10 -11.77 4.35
CA SER A 19 -1.14 -12.39 4.83
C SER A 19 -2.21 -12.50 3.74
N PHE A 20 -1.80 -12.91 2.54
CA PHE A 20 -2.69 -13.22 1.44
C PHE A 20 -3.16 -14.67 1.49
N ARG A 21 -4.36 -14.93 0.95
CA ARG A 21 -4.88 -16.27 0.82
C ARG A 21 -5.17 -16.61 -0.64
N VAL A 22 -5.04 -17.89 -0.96
CA VAL A 22 -5.43 -18.44 -2.26
C VAL A 22 -6.85 -18.96 -2.15
N ALA A 23 -7.74 -18.40 -2.99
CA ALA A 23 -9.14 -18.81 -3.03
C ALA A 23 -9.33 -20.15 -3.75
N SER A 24 -8.51 -20.44 -4.76
CA SER A 24 -8.59 -21.69 -5.53
C SER A 24 -7.24 -22.02 -6.19
N GLY A 25 -6.90 -23.30 -6.24
CA GLY A 25 -5.61 -23.75 -6.75
C GLY A 25 -4.49 -23.59 -5.74
N GLU A 26 -3.29 -23.27 -6.22
CA GLU A 26 -2.08 -23.14 -5.41
C GLU A 26 -1.37 -21.83 -5.75
N PHE A 27 -0.59 -21.30 -4.80
CA PHE A 27 0.32 -20.19 -5.09
C PHE A 27 1.57 -20.68 -5.83
N LEU A 28 2.43 -19.74 -6.21
CA LEU A 28 3.69 -20.04 -6.88
C LEU A 28 4.56 -20.93 -5.98
N PRO A 29 5.00 -22.08 -6.47
CA PRO A 29 5.89 -22.94 -5.69
C PRO A 29 7.32 -22.37 -5.67
N PRO A 30 8.17 -22.83 -4.74
CA PRO A 30 9.60 -22.54 -4.79
C PRO A 30 10.15 -22.83 -6.18
N ASP A 31 10.89 -21.91 -6.74
CA ASP A 31 11.39 -21.98 -8.11
C ASP A 31 12.91 -21.73 -8.17
N ASP A 32 13.56 -22.32 -9.15
CA ASP A 32 14.96 -22.03 -9.44
C ASP A 32 15.06 -20.70 -10.19
N PRO A 33 15.72 -19.68 -9.63
CA PRO A 33 15.89 -18.39 -10.32
C PRO A 33 16.59 -18.50 -11.69
N ARG A 34 17.38 -19.58 -11.90
CA ARG A 34 18.10 -19.82 -13.16
C ARG A 34 17.23 -20.47 -14.24
N ALA A 35 16.15 -21.14 -13.83
CA ALA A 35 15.23 -21.82 -14.73
C ALA A 35 13.77 -21.58 -14.29
N PRO A 36 13.32 -20.31 -14.22
CA PRO A 36 12.01 -19.96 -13.68
C PRO A 36 10.88 -20.47 -14.57
N ARG A 37 9.88 -21.10 -13.94
CA ARG A 37 8.72 -21.67 -14.62
C ARG A 37 7.76 -20.56 -15.05
N THR A 38 7.04 -20.79 -16.15
CA THR A 38 6.00 -19.89 -16.66
C THR A 38 4.65 -20.20 -15.99
N LEU A 39 4.55 -19.87 -14.70
CA LEU A 39 3.36 -20.02 -13.89
C LEU A 39 2.79 -18.65 -13.55
N ALA A 40 1.48 -18.57 -13.35
CA ALA A 40 0.79 -17.35 -12.96
C ALA A 40 -0.31 -17.65 -11.96
N VAL A 41 -0.49 -16.72 -11.01
CA VAL A 41 -1.63 -16.68 -10.10
C VAL A 41 -2.38 -15.39 -10.39
N LEU A 42 -3.69 -15.47 -10.47
CA LEU A 42 -4.56 -14.33 -10.83
C LEU A 42 -5.16 -13.70 -9.59
N GLY A 43 -5.25 -12.38 -9.57
CA GLY A 43 -6.14 -11.68 -8.65
C GLY A 43 -7.62 -11.94 -8.99
N SER A 44 -8.49 -11.73 -8.04
CA SER A 44 -9.92 -12.04 -8.16
C SER A 44 -10.61 -11.26 -9.28
N THR A 45 -10.40 -9.96 -9.37
CA THR A 45 -10.97 -9.10 -10.41
C THR A 45 -10.44 -9.47 -11.79
N LEU A 46 -9.13 -9.71 -11.92
CA LEU A 46 -8.54 -10.12 -13.18
C LEU A 46 -9.09 -11.46 -13.67
N ARG A 47 -9.30 -12.41 -12.75
CA ARG A 47 -9.93 -13.71 -13.06
C ARG A 47 -11.34 -13.53 -13.60
N ASP A 48 -12.17 -12.73 -12.93
CA ASP A 48 -13.56 -12.51 -13.33
C ASP A 48 -13.68 -11.88 -14.71
N GLU A 49 -12.81 -10.97 -15.04
CA GLU A 49 -12.83 -10.27 -16.32
C GLU A 49 -12.28 -11.10 -17.49
N LEU A 50 -11.25 -11.92 -17.26
CA LEU A 50 -10.68 -12.76 -18.31
C LEU A 50 -11.52 -14.01 -18.58
N PHE A 51 -12.03 -14.63 -17.51
CA PHE A 51 -12.65 -15.96 -17.59
C PHE A 51 -14.15 -15.95 -17.25
N GLY A 52 -14.65 -14.92 -16.53
CA GLY A 52 -16.04 -14.88 -16.08
C GLY A 52 -16.36 -16.08 -15.18
N LEU A 53 -17.31 -16.90 -15.58
CA LEU A 53 -17.71 -18.11 -14.85
C LEU A 53 -16.86 -19.35 -15.17
N ALA A 54 -15.97 -19.28 -16.18
CA ALA A 54 -15.13 -20.41 -16.54
C ALA A 54 -14.01 -20.64 -15.52
N ASN A 55 -13.64 -21.91 -15.33
CA ASN A 55 -12.50 -22.25 -14.47
C ASN A 55 -11.18 -21.88 -15.16
N PRO A 56 -10.36 -20.96 -14.60
CA PRO A 56 -9.10 -20.56 -15.20
C PRO A 56 -7.94 -21.49 -14.89
N LEU A 57 -8.07 -22.41 -13.92
CA LEU A 57 -6.98 -23.28 -13.50
C LEU A 57 -6.53 -24.18 -14.67
N GLY A 58 -5.22 -24.19 -14.93
CA GLY A 58 -4.62 -24.91 -16.06
C GLY A 58 -4.67 -24.17 -17.40
N ALA A 59 -5.48 -23.12 -17.51
CA ALA A 59 -5.54 -22.30 -18.72
C ALA A 59 -4.21 -21.56 -18.97
N ARG A 60 -3.98 -21.18 -20.20
CA ARG A 60 -2.80 -20.42 -20.60
C ARG A 60 -3.17 -18.99 -20.95
N ILE A 61 -2.51 -18.05 -20.28
CA ILE A 61 -2.61 -16.62 -20.57
C ILE A 61 -1.30 -16.12 -21.17
N ARG A 62 -1.36 -15.04 -21.94
CA ARG A 62 -0.17 -14.38 -22.49
C ARG A 62 0.14 -13.11 -21.71
N ILE A 63 1.37 -13.01 -21.21
CA ILE A 63 1.87 -11.86 -20.50
C ILE A 63 3.16 -11.43 -21.20
N GLY A 64 3.21 -10.20 -21.74
CA GLY A 64 4.39 -9.63 -22.37
C GLY A 64 4.96 -10.41 -23.57
N GLY A 65 4.20 -11.35 -24.13
CA GLY A 65 4.66 -12.22 -25.24
C GLY A 65 4.78 -13.69 -24.85
N ASP A 66 5.09 -13.99 -23.61
CA ASP A 66 5.24 -15.34 -23.09
C ASP A 66 3.89 -15.95 -22.64
N ARG A 67 3.82 -17.28 -22.68
CA ARG A 67 2.63 -18.03 -22.25
C ARG A 67 2.84 -18.54 -20.83
N TYR A 68 1.95 -18.14 -19.91
CA TYR A 68 1.92 -18.57 -18.53
C TYR A 68 0.73 -19.50 -18.28
N ARG A 69 0.96 -20.55 -17.48
CA ARG A 69 -0.13 -21.43 -17.03
C ARG A 69 -0.68 -20.90 -15.71
N VAL A 70 -1.99 -20.69 -15.64
CA VAL A 70 -2.69 -20.30 -14.41
C VAL A 70 -2.75 -21.50 -13.47
N ILE A 71 -2.25 -21.33 -12.24
CA ILE A 71 -2.21 -22.37 -11.21
C ILE A 71 -3.03 -22.02 -9.98
N GLY A 72 -3.37 -20.75 -9.80
CA GLY A 72 -4.16 -20.32 -8.65
C GLY A 72 -4.87 -19.00 -8.88
N ILE A 73 -5.77 -18.70 -7.95
CA ILE A 73 -6.55 -17.47 -7.87
C ILE A 73 -6.44 -16.96 -6.45
N MET A 74 -6.08 -15.69 -6.28
CA MET A 74 -6.03 -15.03 -4.97
C MET A 74 -7.43 -14.73 -4.45
N GLU A 75 -7.58 -14.78 -3.13
CA GLU A 75 -8.76 -14.23 -2.46
C GLU A 75 -8.78 -12.70 -2.64
N SER A 76 -9.99 -12.12 -2.75
CA SER A 76 -10.13 -10.68 -2.88
C SER A 76 -9.63 -9.99 -1.63
N LYS A 77 -8.73 -9.04 -1.79
CA LYS A 77 -8.17 -8.20 -0.73
C LYS A 77 -8.58 -6.73 -0.90
N GLY A 78 -9.10 -6.39 -2.06
CA GLY A 78 -9.54 -5.05 -2.40
C GLY A 78 -8.38 -4.11 -2.75
N ASN A 79 -8.63 -2.83 -2.55
CA ASN A 79 -7.68 -1.76 -2.86
C ASN A 79 -6.90 -1.40 -1.59
N MET A 80 -5.59 -1.55 -1.61
CA MET A 80 -4.70 -1.19 -0.52
C MET A 80 -3.85 0.02 -0.92
N LEU A 81 -4.02 1.15 -0.22
CA LEU A 81 -3.28 2.39 -0.44
C LEU A 81 -3.30 2.89 -1.91
N GLY A 82 -4.41 2.67 -2.62
CA GLY A 82 -4.54 3.08 -4.03
C GLY A 82 -4.02 2.06 -5.04
N VAL A 83 -3.51 0.92 -4.58
CA VAL A 83 -3.08 -0.21 -5.43
C VAL A 83 -4.18 -1.27 -5.42
N ASP A 84 -4.71 -1.59 -6.59
CA ASP A 84 -5.68 -2.67 -6.76
C ASP A 84 -4.94 -4.01 -6.86
N LEU A 85 -4.97 -4.77 -5.77
CA LEU A 85 -4.33 -6.08 -5.67
C LEU A 85 -5.17 -7.19 -6.30
N ASP A 86 -6.46 -6.92 -6.53
CA ASP A 86 -7.39 -7.87 -7.14
C ASP A 86 -7.31 -7.82 -8.67
N ASP A 87 -6.93 -6.67 -9.26
CA ASP A 87 -6.66 -6.53 -10.69
C ASP A 87 -5.16 -6.71 -11.01
N ALA A 88 -4.63 -7.86 -10.64
CA ALA A 88 -3.21 -8.16 -10.75
C ALA A 88 -2.95 -9.60 -11.19
N VAL A 89 -1.77 -9.82 -11.77
CA VAL A 89 -1.22 -11.15 -12.01
C VAL A 89 0.12 -11.30 -11.28
N TYR A 90 0.27 -12.41 -10.59
CA TYR A 90 1.46 -12.76 -9.82
C TYR A 90 2.25 -13.81 -10.60
N ILE A 91 3.52 -13.53 -10.87
CA ILE A 91 4.44 -14.42 -11.60
C ILE A 91 5.74 -14.56 -10.80
N PRO A 92 6.57 -15.60 -11.06
CA PRO A 92 7.87 -15.73 -10.40
C PRO A 92 8.75 -14.49 -10.62
N ALA A 93 9.41 -14.01 -9.55
CA ALA A 93 10.25 -12.81 -9.58
C ALA A 93 11.27 -12.83 -10.72
N ALA A 94 11.96 -13.97 -10.93
CA ALA A 94 12.93 -14.09 -12.01
C ALA A 94 12.30 -13.97 -13.42
N ARG A 95 11.04 -14.38 -13.61
CA ARG A 95 10.30 -14.14 -14.85
C ARG A 95 9.96 -12.68 -15.05
N SER A 96 9.57 -12.00 -13.97
CA SER A 96 9.29 -10.57 -14.00
C SER A 96 10.54 -9.78 -14.38
N LEU A 97 11.68 -10.09 -13.77
CA LEU A 97 12.96 -9.45 -14.10
C LEU A 97 13.29 -9.60 -15.60
N ALA A 98 13.17 -10.82 -16.15
CA ALA A 98 13.39 -11.08 -17.56
C ALA A 98 12.39 -10.33 -18.46
N LEU A 99 11.10 -10.30 -18.08
CA LEU A 99 10.04 -9.65 -18.84
C LEU A 99 10.25 -8.13 -18.96
N PHE A 100 10.73 -7.50 -17.89
CA PHE A 100 10.95 -6.05 -17.83
C PHE A 100 12.41 -5.65 -18.08
N ASN A 101 13.26 -6.62 -18.45
CA ASN A 101 14.70 -6.42 -18.68
C ASN A 101 15.38 -5.70 -17.49
N ARG A 102 15.10 -6.18 -16.27
CA ARG A 102 15.70 -5.67 -15.03
C ARG A 102 16.71 -6.67 -14.47
N GLU A 103 17.80 -6.15 -13.94
CA GLU A 103 18.88 -6.95 -13.38
C GLU A 103 18.79 -7.07 -11.85
N SER A 104 18.03 -6.18 -11.20
CA SER A 104 17.91 -6.12 -9.75
C SER A 104 16.46 -6.20 -9.29
N LEU A 105 16.26 -6.73 -8.08
CA LEU A 105 14.98 -6.68 -7.36
C LEU A 105 14.67 -5.24 -6.97
N LEU A 106 13.38 -4.90 -6.88
CA LEU A 106 12.93 -3.60 -6.40
C LEU A 106 13.03 -3.53 -4.88
N GLU A 107 12.60 -4.60 -4.22
CA GLU A 107 12.56 -4.69 -2.76
C GLU A 107 12.66 -6.16 -2.34
N ILE A 108 13.05 -6.36 -1.10
CA ILE A 108 13.07 -7.66 -0.41
C ILE A 108 12.31 -7.48 0.89
N ASP A 109 11.15 -8.12 0.98
CA ASP A 109 10.34 -8.11 2.19
C ASP A 109 10.77 -9.26 3.11
N VAL A 110 11.01 -8.94 4.36
CA VAL A 110 11.43 -9.91 5.38
C VAL A 110 10.39 -9.99 6.47
N LEU A 111 9.78 -11.17 6.60
CA LEU A 111 8.95 -11.51 7.75
C LEU A 111 9.83 -12.14 8.83
N TYR A 112 9.72 -11.64 10.04
CA TYR A 112 10.43 -12.15 11.21
C TYR A 112 9.46 -12.50 12.34
N ASP A 113 9.90 -13.31 13.29
CA ASP A 113 9.10 -13.74 14.43
C ASP A 113 8.90 -12.56 15.40
N GLU A 114 7.69 -12.43 15.96
CA GLU A 114 7.35 -11.42 16.98
C GLU A 114 8.24 -11.49 18.24
N ALA A 115 8.84 -12.65 18.52
CA ALA A 115 9.80 -12.83 19.61
C ALA A 115 11.18 -12.18 19.33
N SER A 116 11.46 -11.83 18.07
CA SER A 116 12.73 -11.22 17.67
C SER A 116 12.69 -9.71 17.83
N SER A 117 13.80 -9.11 18.25
CA SER A 117 13.94 -7.66 18.27
C SER A 117 14.10 -7.13 16.85
N VAL A 118 13.34 -6.07 16.50
CA VAL A 118 13.47 -5.40 15.18
C VAL A 118 14.89 -4.94 14.93
N ASP A 119 15.54 -4.37 15.94
CA ASP A 119 16.91 -3.84 15.85
C ASP A 119 17.93 -4.96 15.57
N GLU A 120 17.75 -6.13 16.18
CA GLU A 120 18.63 -7.29 15.93
C GLU A 120 18.47 -7.84 14.52
N VAL A 121 17.22 -7.93 14.03
CA VAL A 121 16.92 -8.38 12.67
C VAL A 121 17.48 -7.37 11.65
N GLU A 122 17.24 -6.07 11.85
CA GLU A 122 17.76 -5.01 11.00
C GLU A 122 19.29 -5.05 10.92
N ALA A 123 19.97 -5.14 12.09
CA ALA A 123 21.43 -5.26 12.14
C ALA A 123 21.95 -6.53 11.47
N GLY A 124 21.18 -7.62 11.54
CA GLY A 124 21.50 -8.88 10.87
C GLY A 124 21.41 -8.75 9.35
N ILE A 125 20.32 -8.16 8.84
CA ILE A 125 20.12 -7.90 7.41
C ILE A 125 21.21 -6.95 6.90
N TYR A 126 21.47 -5.87 7.61
CA TYR A 126 22.48 -4.88 7.23
C TYR A 126 23.86 -5.55 7.04
N ARG A 127 24.30 -6.34 8.02
CA ARG A 127 25.59 -7.06 7.93
C ARG A 127 25.66 -8.02 6.75
N LEU A 128 24.55 -8.73 6.48
CA LEU A 128 24.46 -9.69 5.38
C LEU A 128 24.53 -8.96 4.03
N MET A 129 23.82 -7.85 3.90
CA MET A 129 23.78 -7.06 2.66
C MET A 129 25.14 -6.43 2.37
N ILE A 130 25.78 -5.81 3.37
CA ILE A 130 27.13 -5.25 3.22
C ILE A 130 28.14 -6.35 2.81
N ALA A 131 28.05 -7.52 3.42
CA ALA A 131 28.95 -8.63 3.07
C ALA A 131 28.76 -9.11 1.63
N ARG A 132 27.55 -9.01 1.07
CA ARG A 132 27.24 -9.44 -0.31
C ARG A 132 27.49 -8.38 -1.36
N HIS A 133 27.14 -7.12 -1.06
CA HIS A 133 27.22 -6.01 -2.01
C HIS A 133 28.57 -5.28 -1.96
N GLY A 134 29.30 -5.38 -0.83
CA GLY A 134 30.57 -4.70 -0.64
C GLY A 134 30.43 -3.20 -0.36
N GLY A 135 29.20 -2.68 -0.27
CA GLY A 135 28.89 -1.28 -0.01
C GLY A 135 27.44 -1.08 0.39
N GLU A 136 27.12 0.12 0.88
CA GLU A 136 25.76 0.51 1.31
C GLU A 136 24.99 1.09 0.12
N ASP A 137 24.41 0.21 -0.69
CA ASP A 137 23.61 0.54 -1.88
C ASP A 137 22.13 0.20 -1.71
N PHE A 138 21.69 0.00 -0.47
CA PHE A 138 20.34 -0.38 -0.09
C PHE A 138 19.84 0.46 1.09
N THR A 139 18.53 0.50 1.27
CA THR A 139 17.86 1.13 2.42
C THR A 139 17.01 0.09 3.11
N ILE A 140 17.11 0.00 4.43
CA ILE A 140 16.23 -0.83 5.25
C ILE A 140 15.15 0.10 5.80
N THR A 141 13.90 -0.30 5.64
CA THR A 141 12.74 0.42 6.19
C THR A 141 11.94 -0.55 7.04
N THR A 142 11.76 -0.23 8.29
CA THR A 142 10.92 -1.04 9.19
C THR A 142 9.47 -0.58 9.13
N GLN A 143 8.54 -1.49 9.43
CA GLN A 143 7.12 -1.15 9.52
C GLN A 143 6.86 -0.08 10.59
N GLN A 144 7.62 -0.10 11.69
CA GLN A 144 7.52 0.93 12.73
C GLN A 144 7.88 2.32 12.21
N GLN A 145 8.98 2.45 11.48
CA GLN A 145 9.38 3.72 10.85
C GLN A 145 8.30 4.24 9.89
N MET A 146 7.66 3.35 9.13
CA MET A 146 6.58 3.73 8.23
C MET A 146 5.36 4.25 9.01
N LEU A 147 5.00 3.61 10.13
CA LEU A 147 3.90 4.05 11.00
C LEU A 147 4.22 5.40 11.67
N ASP A 148 5.46 5.63 12.08
CA ASP A 148 5.90 6.89 12.68
C ASP A 148 5.82 8.06 11.69
N VAL A 149 6.19 7.83 10.43
CA VAL A 149 6.02 8.81 9.35
C VAL A 149 4.55 9.14 9.13
N LEU A 150 3.69 8.13 9.05
CA LEU A 150 2.24 8.32 8.91
C LEU A 150 1.66 9.08 10.11
N GLY A 151 2.07 8.74 11.33
CA GLY A 151 1.68 9.44 12.55
C GLY A 151 2.08 10.92 12.52
N SER A 152 3.27 11.22 12.05
CA SER A 152 3.77 12.60 11.90
C SER A 152 2.93 13.40 10.89
N ILE A 153 2.59 12.79 9.75
CA ILE A 153 1.72 13.42 8.74
C ILE A 153 0.34 13.72 9.33
N LEU A 154 -0.26 12.75 10.03
CA LEU A 154 -1.57 12.92 10.65
C LEU A 154 -1.56 14.03 11.72
N ASN A 155 -0.49 14.15 12.51
CA ASN A 155 -0.31 15.22 13.48
C ASN A 155 -0.26 16.60 12.82
N VAL A 156 0.47 16.73 11.72
CA VAL A 156 0.53 18.00 10.95
C VAL A 156 -0.85 18.37 10.40
N VAL A 157 -1.58 17.41 9.81
CA VAL A 157 -2.93 17.63 9.29
C VAL A 157 -3.90 18.04 10.41
N THR A 158 -3.85 17.32 11.54
CA THR A 158 -4.71 17.62 12.70
C THR A 158 -4.42 19.02 13.25
N PHE A 159 -3.16 19.40 13.36
CA PHE A 159 -2.77 20.76 13.79
C PHE A 159 -3.27 21.81 12.81
N ALA A 160 -3.13 21.61 11.51
CA ALA A 160 -3.60 22.53 10.49
C ALA A 160 -5.13 22.74 10.55
N VAL A 161 -5.89 21.64 10.67
CA VAL A 161 -7.35 21.70 10.83
C VAL A 161 -7.75 22.39 12.12
N GLY A 162 -7.06 22.08 13.23
CA GLY A 162 -7.28 22.73 14.53
C GLY A 162 -6.99 24.24 14.49
N ALA A 163 -5.92 24.65 13.83
CA ALA A 163 -5.58 26.06 13.65
C ALA A 163 -6.63 26.81 12.83
N LEU A 164 -7.11 26.22 11.72
CA LEU A 164 -8.19 26.79 10.89
C LEU A 164 -9.49 26.92 11.69
N GLY A 165 -9.86 25.91 12.47
CA GLY A 165 -11.01 25.93 13.36
C GLY A 165 -10.90 27.01 14.43
N GLY A 166 -9.72 27.15 15.03
CA GLY A 166 -9.42 28.19 16.01
C GLY A 166 -9.56 29.61 15.44
N ILE A 167 -9.00 29.83 14.27
CA ILE A 167 -9.16 31.13 13.56
C ILE A 167 -10.63 31.43 13.27
N SER A 168 -11.40 30.44 12.79
CA SER A 168 -12.81 30.58 12.51
C SER A 168 -13.64 30.96 13.74
N LEU A 169 -13.34 30.35 14.89
CA LEU A 169 -13.95 30.66 16.17
C LEU A 169 -13.60 32.07 16.64
N LEU A 170 -12.37 32.52 16.48
CA LEU A 170 -11.96 33.89 16.83
C LEU A 170 -12.72 34.92 15.97
N VAL A 171 -12.78 34.71 14.65
CA VAL A 171 -13.52 35.63 13.76
C VAL A 171 -15.00 35.66 14.09
N GLY A 172 -15.61 34.48 14.33
CA GLY A 172 -17.00 34.38 14.77
C GLY A 172 -17.27 35.09 16.12
N GLY A 173 -16.36 34.88 17.10
CA GLY A 173 -16.43 35.51 18.41
C GLY A 173 -16.35 37.04 18.34
N VAL A 174 -15.44 37.59 17.53
CA VAL A 174 -15.33 39.03 17.28
C VAL A 174 -16.61 39.59 16.62
N GLY A 175 -17.18 38.84 15.67
CA GLY A 175 -18.45 39.20 15.03
C GLY A 175 -19.62 39.33 16.02
N ILE A 176 -19.78 38.31 16.88
CA ILE A 176 -20.80 38.29 17.94
C ILE A 176 -20.60 39.45 18.92
N PHE A 177 -19.38 39.67 19.36
CA PHE A 177 -19.00 40.73 20.29
C PHE A 177 -19.35 42.12 19.69
N THR A 178 -19.06 42.31 18.40
CA THR A 178 -19.36 43.56 17.71
C THR A 178 -20.86 43.81 17.63
N ILE A 179 -21.66 42.82 17.26
CA ILE A 179 -23.12 42.93 17.19
C ILE A 179 -23.71 43.20 18.56
N MET A 180 -23.27 42.53 19.60
CA MET A 180 -23.73 42.79 20.97
C MET A 180 -23.40 44.22 21.43
N THR A 181 -22.19 44.70 21.14
CA THR A 181 -21.79 46.06 21.49
C THR A 181 -22.66 47.11 20.81
N ILE A 182 -23.00 46.91 19.53
CA ILE A 182 -23.92 47.81 18.79
C ILE A 182 -25.32 47.77 19.38
N ALA A 183 -25.85 46.58 19.68
CA ALA A 183 -27.18 46.39 20.24
C ALA A 183 -27.31 47.06 21.63
N VAL A 184 -26.28 46.93 22.48
CA VAL A 184 -26.27 47.60 23.79
C VAL A 184 -26.23 49.12 23.65
N ARG A 185 -25.38 49.64 22.75
CA ARG A 185 -25.32 51.09 22.51
C ARG A 185 -26.66 51.66 21.98
N ALA A 186 -27.33 50.96 21.08
CA ALA A 186 -28.63 51.37 20.57
C ALA A 186 -29.69 51.45 21.69
N ARG A 187 -29.71 50.49 22.63
CA ARG A 187 -30.64 50.51 23.76
C ARG A 187 -30.29 51.57 24.85
N MET A 188 -29.02 51.88 25.04
CA MET A 188 -28.61 52.93 25.94
C MET A 188 -29.11 54.32 25.47
N PHE A 189 -29.25 54.54 24.17
CA PHE A 189 -29.78 55.78 23.63
C PHE A 189 -31.30 55.92 23.88
N GLU A 190 -32.07 54.83 23.87
CA GLU A 190 -33.49 54.78 24.20
C GLU A 190 -33.74 55.02 25.72
N ILE A 191 -32.90 54.49 26.60
CA ILE A 191 -33.02 54.62 28.04
C ILE A 191 -32.63 56.06 28.49
N GLY A 192 -31.66 56.68 27.80
CA GLY A 192 -31.23 58.06 28.08
C GLY A 192 -32.21 59.15 27.65
N LEU A 193 -33.25 58.81 26.88
CA LEU A 193 -34.28 59.77 26.44
C LEU A 193 -35.54 59.78 27.34
N LEU A 194 -35.66 58.86 28.31
CA LEU A 194 -36.76 58.66 29.23
C LEU A 194 -36.46 59.09 30.68
N GLY A 195 -35.29 59.74 30.92
CA GLY A 195 -34.86 60.26 32.19
C GLY A 195 -34.82 61.79 32.22
#